data_0e143439628846e07f55fe147c0b1398
#
_entry.id   0e143439628846e07f55fe147c0b1398
#
_cell.length_a   1.000
_cell.length_b   1.000
_cell.length_c   1.000
_cell.angle_alpha   90.00
_cell.angle_beta   90.00
_cell.angle_gamma   90.00
#
_symmetry.space_group_name_H-M   'P 1'
#
loop_
_entity.id
_entity.type
_entity.pdbx_description
1 polymer ?
#
loop_
_entity_poly.entity_id
_entity_poly.type
_entity_poly.pdbx_seq_one_letter_code
_entity_poly.pdbx_strand_id
1 'polypeptide(L)'
;MSIKIGVAPIAWSNDDMPELGGDTSLEQCLHEASKAGFSGIEFGGKFPKDSKLLIPKLKKEKINLCSGWYGAKLLSRSVKDELVEMEQQLQLFKDCNAPCMVF
;
A
#
# COMPACT_ATOMS: atom_id res chain seq x y z
N MET A 1 18.24 -19.16 -1.28
CA MET A 1 17.13 -18.34 -0.75
C MET A 1 17.49 -16.88 -0.93
N SER A 2 16.66 -16.10 -1.60
CA SER A 2 16.86 -14.66 -1.77
C SER A 2 15.98 -13.90 -0.78
N ILE A 3 16.52 -12.84 -0.18
CA ILE A 3 15.76 -11.93 0.66
C ILE A 3 15.16 -10.86 -0.24
N LYS A 4 13.86 -10.61 -0.08
CA LYS A 4 13.14 -9.51 -0.73
C LYS A 4 12.93 -8.41 0.29
N ILE A 5 13.25 -7.18 -0.09
CA ILE A 5 13.13 -6.02 0.79
C ILE A 5 12.03 -5.12 0.25
N GLY A 6 11.10 -4.75 1.13
CA GLY A 6 10.05 -3.78 0.84
C GLY A 6 10.34 -2.44 1.49
N VAL A 7 9.66 -1.40 1.04
CA VAL A 7 9.78 -0.04 1.57
C VAL A 7 8.40 0.56 1.84
N ALA A 8 8.30 1.40 2.87
CA ALA A 8 7.10 2.17 3.13
C ALA A 8 7.11 3.47 2.29
N PRO A 9 5.97 3.90 1.73
CA PRO A 9 5.91 5.14 0.94
C PRO A 9 6.14 6.40 1.77
N ILE A 10 6.18 6.31 3.07
CA ILE A 10 6.46 7.43 3.98
C ILE A 10 7.82 8.11 3.70
N ALA A 11 8.73 7.41 3.02
CA ALA A 11 9.98 7.99 2.57
C ALA A 11 9.79 9.10 1.50
N TRP A 12 8.66 9.10 0.80
CA TRP A 12 8.32 10.08 -0.25
C TRP A 12 7.20 11.01 0.13
N SER A 13 6.23 10.54 0.91
CA SER A 13 5.07 11.32 1.35
C SER A 13 4.54 10.78 2.67
N ASN A 14 3.99 11.67 3.48
CA ASN A 14 3.48 11.31 4.80
C ASN A 14 1.96 11.49 4.84
N ASP A 15 1.21 10.40 5.10
CA ASP A 15 -0.25 10.44 5.14
C ASP A 15 -0.78 11.22 6.35
N ASP A 16 -0.01 11.24 7.45
CA ASP A 16 -0.38 11.97 8.68
C ASP A 16 0.04 13.45 8.61
N MET A 17 0.98 13.78 7.74
CA MET A 17 1.50 15.14 7.54
C MET A 17 1.54 15.43 6.03
N PRO A 18 0.37 15.70 5.40
CA PRO A 18 0.25 15.79 3.95
C PRO A 18 1.12 16.86 3.27
N GLU A 19 1.57 17.85 4.02
CA GLU A 19 2.50 18.87 3.55
C GLU A 19 3.90 18.31 3.26
N LEU A 20 4.24 17.15 3.83
CA LEU A 20 5.52 16.49 3.59
C LEU A 20 5.38 15.55 2.37
N GLY A 21 5.92 15.98 1.23
CA GLY A 21 5.89 15.20 0.00
C GLY A 21 4.52 15.17 -0.69
N GLY A 22 3.64 16.12 -0.38
CA GLY A 22 2.29 16.17 -0.97
C GLY A 22 2.29 16.27 -2.48
N ASP A 23 3.30 16.90 -3.06
CA ASP A 23 3.52 17.06 -4.50
C ASP A 23 4.22 15.88 -5.18
N THR A 24 4.74 14.91 -4.41
CA THR A 24 5.35 13.69 -4.97
C THR A 24 4.26 12.74 -5.47
N SER A 25 4.28 12.42 -6.76
CA SER A 25 3.30 11.50 -7.34
C SER A 25 3.54 10.04 -6.94
N LEU A 26 2.49 9.23 -6.99
CA LEU A 26 2.63 7.79 -6.78
C LEU A 26 3.58 7.16 -7.82
N GLU A 27 3.48 7.60 -9.07
CA GLU A 27 4.33 7.12 -10.15
C GLU A 27 5.81 7.36 -9.86
N GLN A 28 6.15 8.53 -9.36
CA GLN A 28 7.52 8.85 -8.94
C GLN A 28 7.97 7.95 -7.79
N CYS A 29 7.14 7.79 -6.78
CA CYS A 29 7.41 6.94 -5.63
C CYS A 29 7.70 5.49 -6.06
N LEU A 30 6.84 4.90 -6.89
CA LEU A 30 7.00 3.53 -7.39
C LEU A 30 8.28 3.38 -8.25
N HIS A 31 8.53 4.35 -9.11
CA HIS A 31 9.73 4.35 -9.97
C HIS A 31 11.02 4.40 -9.14
N GLU A 32 11.09 5.32 -8.21
CA GLU A 32 12.29 5.49 -7.36
C GLU A 32 12.50 4.29 -6.43
N ALA A 33 11.43 3.74 -5.85
CA ALA A 33 11.50 2.55 -5.02
C ALA A 33 12.03 1.34 -5.80
N SER A 34 11.51 1.12 -7.00
CA SER A 34 11.99 0.06 -7.90
C SER A 34 13.45 0.28 -8.29
N LYS A 35 13.82 1.50 -8.65
CA LYS A 35 15.17 1.86 -9.05
C LYS A 35 16.19 1.72 -7.92
N ALA A 36 15.76 1.95 -6.69
CA ALA A 36 16.59 1.73 -5.49
C ALA A 36 16.80 0.25 -5.15
N GLY A 37 16.11 -0.66 -5.82
CA GLY A 37 16.28 -2.11 -5.66
C GLY A 37 15.27 -2.77 -4.71
N PHE A 38 14.24 -2.04 -4.28
CA PHE A 38 13.17 -2.64 -3.47
C PHE A 38 12.29 -3.57 -4.32
N SER A 39 11.97 -4.73 -3.76
CA SER A 39 11.10 -5.72 -4.41
C SER A 39 9.62 -5.45 -4.17
N GLY A 40 9.30 -4.72 -3.13
CA GLY A 40 7.93 -4.42 -2.75
C GLY A 40 7.78 -3.05 -2.11
N ILE A 41 6.54 -2.59 -2.05
CA ILE A 41 6.17 -1.34 -1.40
C ILE A 41 4.89 -1.54 -0.58
N GLU A 42 4.78 -0.86 0.55
CA GLU A 42 3.54 -0.83 1.33
C GLU A 42 2.49 0.06 0.68
N PHE A 43 1.23 -0.31 0.87
CA PHE A 43 0.09 0.52 0.49
C PHE A 43 0.08 1.82 1.31
N GLY A 44 -0.17 2.93 0.66
CA GLY A 44 -0.28 4.25 1.29
C GLY A 44 -1.44 5.07 0.72
N GLY A 45 -1.67 6.24 1.28
CA GLY A 45 -2.82 7.10 0.98
C GLY A 45 -2.94 7.54 -0.48
N LYS A 46 -1.84 7.60 -1.21
CA LYS A 46 -1.84 7.97 -2.65
C LYS A 46 -2.16 6.81 -3.58
N PHE A 47 -2.25 5.60 -3.07
CA PHE A 47 -2.51 4.41 -3.88
C PHE A 47 -3.98 4.32 -4.25
N PRO A 48 -4.32 3.98 -5.53
CA PRO A 48 -5.70 3.69 -5.90
C PRO A 48 -6.26 2.55 -5.06
N LYS A 49 -7.51 2.68 -4.64
CA LYS A 49 -8.24 1.63 -3.91
C LYS A 49 -8.90 0.62 -4.85
N ASP A 50 -8.70 0.76 -6.15
CA ASP A 50 -9.17 -0.16 -7.18
C ASP A 50 -7.99 -0.94 -7.74
N SER A 51 -8.05 -2.27 -7.63
CA SER A 51 -7.00 -3.17 -8.13
C SER A 51 -6.76 -3.02 -9.64
N LYS A 52 -7.80 -2.70 -10.40
CA LYS A 52 -7.70 -2.47 -11.85
C LYS A 52 -6.83 -1.25 -12.20
N LEU A 53 -6.78 -0.28 -11.30
CA LEU A 53 -5.93 0.91 -11.45
C LEU A 53 -4.54 0.70 -10.85
N LEU A 54 -4.45 -0.02 -9.74
CA LEU A 54 -3.19 -0.20 -9.02
C LEU A 54 -2.27 -1.23 -9.67
N ILE A 55 -2.79 -2.38 -10.07
CA ILE A 55 -1.99 -3.47 -10.66
C ILE A 55 -1.16 -3.02 -11.86
N PRO A 56 -1.72 -2.28 -12.85
CA PRO A 56 -0.91 -1.80 -13.98
C PRO A 56 0.24 -0.89 -13.57
N LYS A 57 0.04 -0.05 -12.55
CA LYS A 57 1.09 0.86 -12.04
C LYS A 57 2.23 0.09 -11.39
N LEU A 58 1.91 -0.92 -10.59
CA LEU A 58 2.90 -1.80 -9.95
C LEU A 58 3.68 -2.60 -11.00
N LYS A 59 3.00 -3.15 -12.00
CA LYS A 59 3.62 -3.92 -13.08
C LYS A 59 4.56 -3.08 -13.93
N LYS A 60 4.17 -1.85 -14.24
CA LYS A 60 4.99 -0.92 -15.01
C LYS A 60 6.36 -0.72 -14.38
N GLU A 61 6.41 -0.60 -13.07
CA GLU A 61 7.65 -0.37 -12.32
C GLU A 61 8.27 -1.66 -11.77
N LYS A 62 7.68 -2.82 -12.07
CA LYS A 62 8.18 -4.14 -11.62
C LYS A 62 8.36 -4.23 -10.10
N ILE A 63 7.44 -3.64 -9.35
CA ILE A 63 7.42 -3.65 -7.89
C ILE A 63 6.12 -4.29 -7.41
N ASN A 64 6.15 -4.99 -6.28
CA ASN A 64 4.98 -5.68 -5.75
C ASN A 64 4.37 -4.91 -4.58
N LEU A 65 3.07 -5.06 -4.37
CA LEU A 65 2.46 -4.65 -3.11
C LEU A 65 2.84 -5.69 -2.05
N CYS A 66 3.55 -5.29 -1.00
CA CYS A 66 4.04 -6.25 -0.01
C CYS A 66 3.25 -6.25 1.31
N SER A 67 2.63 -5.14 1.67
CA SER A 67 1.78 -5.01 2.85
C SER A 67 1.04 -3.68 2.82
N GLY A 68 0.37 -3.35 3.90
CA GLY A 68 -0.22 -2.05 4.12
C GLY A 68 -0.95 -2.00 5.44
N TRP A 69 -1.08 -0.80 5.97
CA TRP A 69 -1.74 -0.54 7.24
C TRP A 69 -3.25 -0.43 7.04
N TYR A 70 -4.02 -1.08 7.92
CA TYR A 70 -5.45 -0.92 8.05
C TYR A 70 -5.77 -0.34 9.43
N GLY A 71 -6.44 0.80 9.49
CA GLY A 71 -6.83 1.45 10.74
C GLY A 71 -8.11 0.86 11.31
N ALA A 72 -8.01 -0.17 12.14
CA ALA A 72 -9.15 -0.78 12.82
C ALA A 72 -9.74 0.15 13.87
N LYS A 73 -11.08 0.12 14.05
CA LYS A 73 -11.84 0.97 14.98
C LYS A 73 -12.60 0.12 16.01
N LEU A 74 -11.95 -0.88 16.59
CA LEU A 74 -12.57 -1.84 17.50
C LEU A 74 -13.04 -1.22 18.82
N LEU A 75 -12.57 -0.02 19.18
CA LEU A 75 -13.07 0.69 20.35
C LEU A 75 -14.43 1.37 20.13
N SER A 76 -14.80 1.61 18.87
CA SER A 76 -16.03 2.31 18.49
C SER A 76 -16.92 1.55 17.52
N ARG A 77 -16.50 0.36 17.10
CA ARG A 77 -17.19 -0.46 16.10
C ARG A 77 -17.23 -1.91 16.55
N SER A 78 -18.35 -2.61 16.28
CA SER A 78 -18.44 -4.05 16.56
C SER A 78 -17.47 -4.83 15.65
N VAL A 79 -17.08 -6.03 16.08
CA VAL A 79 -16.24 -6.93 15.27
C VAL A 79 -16.90 -7.22 13.93
N LYS A 80 -18.22 -7.45 13.91
CA LYS A 80 -18.99 -7.71 12.69
C LYS A 80 -18.88 -6.55 11.71
N ASP A 81 -19.08 -5.32 12.18
CA ASP A 81 -19.02 -4.13 11.33
C ASP A 81 -17.58 -3.86 10.86
N GLU A 82 -16.60 -4.12 11.73
CA GLU A 82 -15.19 -3.99 11.36
C GLU A 82 -14.80 -4.96 10.24
N LEU A 83 -15.26 -6.19 10.28
CA LEU A 83 -15.00 -7.17 9.23
C LEU A 83 -15.60 -6.74 7.89
N VAL A 84 -16.78 -6.11 7.89
CA VAL A 84 -17.40 -5.58 6.67
C VAL A 84 -16.57 -4.45 6.08
N GLU A 85 -16.12 -3.51 6.91
CA GLU A 85 -15.28 -2.38 6.45
C GLU A 85 -13.91 -2.83 5.93
N MET A 86 -13.31 -3.79 6.60
CA MET A 86 -12.00 -4.32 6.25
C MET A 86 -12.00 -5.05 4.90
N GLU A 87 -13.14 -5.61 4.49
CA GLU A 87 -13.27 -6.48 3.33
C GLU A 87 -12.76 -5.82 2.03
N GLN A 88 -13.01 -4.52 1.86
CA GLN A 88 -12.60 -3.80 0.65
C GLN A 88 -11.07 -3.76 0.51
N GLN A 89 -10.36 -3.42 1.58
CA GLN A 89 -8.90 -3.37 1.56
C GLN A 89 -8.29 -4.77 1.49
N LEU A 90 -8.90 -5.72 2.18
CA LEU A 90 -8.48 -7.12 2.13
C LEU A 90 -8.59 -7.67 0.71
N GLN A 91 -9.69 -7.38 0.00
CA GLN A 91 -9.88 -7.81 -1.39
C GLN A 91 -8.86 -7.15 -2.32
N LEU A 92 -8.60 -5.85 -2.15
CA LEU A 92 -7.56 -5.15 -2.90
C LEU A 92 -6.19 -5.82 -2.73
N PHE A 93 -5.82 -6.14 -1.50
CA PHE A 93 -4.54 -6.80 -1.19
C PHE A 93 -4.48 -8.21 -1.80
N LYS A 94 -5.57 -8.94 -1.73
CA LYS A 94 -5.70 -10.25 -2.36
C LYS A 94 -5.52 -10.16 -3.88
N ASP A 95 -6.17 -9.21 -4.52
CA ASP A 95 -6.07 -9.00 -5.97
C ASP A 95 -4.63 -8.63 -6.38
N CYS A 96 -3.91 -7.91 -5.54
CA CYS A 96 -2.52 -7.51 -5.77
C CYS A 96 -1.51 -8.56 -5.29
N ASN A 97 -1.96 -9.71 -4.78
CA ASN A 97 -1.10 -10.75 -4.20
C ASN A 97 -0.21 -10.26 -3.04
N ALA A 98 -0.67 -9.28 -2.28
CA ALA A 98 0.04 -8.83 -1.10
C ALA A 98 0.02 -9.94 -0.01
N PRO A 99 1.16 -10.30 0.59
CA PRO A 99 1.24 -11.42 1.52
C PRO A 99 0.62 -11.14 2.88
N CYS A 100 0.46 -9.89 3.27
CA CYS A 100 -0.11 -9.54 4.58
C CYS A 100 -0.77 -8.17 4.58
N MET A 101 -1.64 -7.96 5.55
CA MET A 101 -2.22 -6.68 5.93
C MET A 101 -1.96 -6.47 7.42
N VAL A 102 -1.53 -5.28 7.79
CA VAL A 102 -1.15 -4.93 9.17
C VAL A 102 -2.23 -4.07 9.80
N PHE A 103 -2.57 -4.35 11.04
CA PHE A 103 -3.49 -3.51 11.84
C PHE A 103 -3.26 -3.66 13.34
#